data_1c41fb3c6fb71a90dbe6ac1a36a82f69
#
_entry.id   1c41fb3c6fb71a90dbe6ac1a36a82f69
#
_cell.length_a   1.000
_cell.length_b   1.000
_cell.length_c   1.000
_cell.angle_alpha   90.00
_cell.angle_beta   90.00
_cell.angle_gamma   90.00
#
_symmetry.space_group_name_H-M   'P 1'
#
loop_
_entity.id
_entity.type
_entity.pdbx_description
1 polymer ?
#
loop_
_entity_poly.entity_id
_entity_poly.type
_entity_poly.pdbx_seq_one_letter_code
_entity_poly.pdbx_strand_id
1 'polypeptide(L)'
;MKFKAIDLFCGAGGLSVGLKKSGFRVCLGVDIDEKALKTYKCNLKRTKVLKEDIKKVTGEKITELTGINRHDNFLLAGCPPCQGFS
;
A
#
# COMPACT_ATOMS: atom_id res chain seq x y z
N MET A 1 0.22 -4.45 -19.65
CA MET A 1 0.22 -3.32 -18.70
C MET A 1 -0.34 -3.78 -17.36
N LYS A 2 0.38 -3.54 -16.28
CA LYS A 2 -0.07 -3.94 -14.95
C LYS A 2 -0.85 -2.82 -14.29
N PHE A 3 -1.94 -3.17 -13.65
CA PHE A 3 -2.65 -2.21 -12.81
C PHE A 3 -1.85 -1.93 -11.56
N LYS A 4 -1.83 -0.68 -11.14
CA LYS A 4 -1.14 -0.25 -9.94
C LYS A 4 -2.03 -0.46 -8.72
N ALA A 5 -1.43 -0.80 -7.60
CA ALA A 5 -2.13 -0.98 -6.35
C ALA A 5 -1.36 -0.32 -5.22
N ILE A 6 -2.10 0.14 -4.23
CA ILE A 6 -1.56 0.70 -2.99
C ILE A 6 -2.17 -0.11 -1.87
N ASP A 7 -1.34 -0.69 -1.03
CA ASP A 7 -1.80 -1.51 0.09
C ASP A 7 -1.78 -0.69 1.38
N LEU A 8 -2.94 -0.26 1.79
CA LEU A 8 -3.14 0.40 3.07
C LEU A 8 -3.24 -0.70 4.12
N PHE A 9 -2.70 -0.54 5.30
CA PHE A 9 -2.65 -1.60 6.31
C PHE A 9 -1.96 -2.86 5.79
N CYS A 10 -0.78 -2.67 5.23
CA CYS A 10 -0.11 -3.77 4.54
C CYS A 10 0.40 -4.88 5.47
N GLY A 11 0.60 -4.59 6.74
CA GLY A 11 1.13 -5.57 7.69
C GLY A 11 2.41 -6.20 7.16
N ALA A 12 2.48 -7.52 7.24
CA ALA A 12 3.64 -8.29 6.76
C ALA A 12 3.61 -8.54 5.26
N GLY A 13 2.55 -8.15 4.56
CA GLY A 13 2.52 -8.17 3.11
C GLY A 13 1.73 -9.29 2.46
N GLY A 14 0.91 -10.01 3.22
CA GLY A 14 0.15 -11.13 2.65
C GLY A 14 -0.75 -10.71 1.48
N LEU A 15 -1.49 -9.63 1.66
CA LEU A 15 -2.36 -9.12 0.60
C LEU A 15 -1.56 -8.62 -0.59
N SER A 16 -0.47 -7.89 -0.34
CA SER A 16 0.37 -7.37 -1.41
C SER A 16 1.00 -8.49 -2.24
N VAL A 17 1.43 -9.57 -1.59
CA VAL A 17 1.97 -10.72 -2.30
C VAL A 17 0.89 -11.33 -3.19
N GLY A 18 -0.33 -11.46 -2.67
CA GLY A 18 -1.45 -11.96 -3.46
C GLY A 18 -1.77 -11.07 -4.64
N LEU A 19 -1.78 -9.76 -4.44
CA LEU A 19 -2.01 -8.80 -5.52
C LEU A 19 -0.93 -8.90 -6.60
N LYS A 20 0.31 -9.01 -6.18
CA LYS A 20 1.42 -9.16 -7.11
C LYS A 20 1.27 -10.42 -7.95
N LYS A 21 0.88 -11.53 -7.34
CA LYS A 21 0.64 -12.78 -8.05
C LYS A 21 -0.52 -12.67 -9.02
N SER A 22 -1.48 -11.81 -8.73
CA SER A 22 -2.63 -11.57 -9.61
C SER A 22 -2.33 -10.58 -10.74
N GLY A 23 -1.11 -10.09 -10.84
CA GLY A 23 -0.70 -9.20 -11.91
C GLY A 23 -0.72 -7.72 -11.56
N PHE A 24 -0.99 -7.37 -10.31
CA PHE A 24 -0.92 -5.97 -9.90
C PHE A 24 0.52 -5.57 -9.61
N ARG A 25 0.81 -4.31 -9.87
CA ARG A 25 2.06 -3.71 -9.43
C ARG A 25 1.77 -2.96 -8.13
N VAL A 26 2.24 -3.52 -7.01
CA VAL A 26 2.06 -2.88 -5.71
C VAL A 26 3.11 -1.79 -5.58
N CYS A 27 2.68 -0.55 -5.55
CA CYS A 27 3.57 0.61 -5.55
C CYS A 27 3.92 1.09 -4.16
N LEU A 28 3.05 0.88 -3.19
CA LEU A 28 3.23 1.40 -1.84
C LEU A 28 2.53 0.49 -0.84
N GLY A 29 3.20 0.20 0.27
CA GLY A 29 2.60 -0.44 1.43
C GLY A 29 2.63 0.53 2.60
N VAL A 30 1.53 0.69 3.27
CA VAL A 30 1.39 1.61 4.41
C VAL A 30 0.98 0.83 5.65
N ASP A 31 1.68 1.05 6.73
CA ASP A 31 1.31 0.51 8.03
C ASP A 31 1.95 1.37 9.11
N ILE A 32 1.39 1.32 10.31
CA ILE A 32 1.96 2.02 11.44
C ILE A 32 2.98 1.16 12.18
N ASP A 33 2.94 -0.15 12.00
CA ASP A 33 3.79 -1.10 12.70
C ASP A 33 5.13 -1.28 11.97
N GLU A 34 6.19 -0.76 12.60
CA GLU A 34 7.53 -0.85 12.03
C GLU A 34 8.02 -2.28 11.84
N LYS A 35 7.69 -3.17 12.77
CA LYS A 35 8.10 -4.58 12.66
C LYS A 35 7.44 -5.26 11.47
N ALA A 36 6.16 -4.99 11.28
CA ALA A 36 5.43 -5.52 10.14
C ALA A 36 6.03 -5.00 8.84
N LEU A 37 6.39 -3.72 8.78
CA LEU A 37 7.01 -3.14 7.59
C LEU A 37 8.37 -3.74 7.26
N LYS A 38 9.14 -4.12 8.27
CA LYS A 38 10.41 -4.81 8.02
C LYS A 38 10.17 -6.15 7.34
N THR A 39 9.21 -6.91 7.82
CA THR A 39 8.83 -8.19 7.20
C THR A 39 8.28 -7.97 5.80
N TYR A 40 7.42 -6.97 5.66
CA TYR A 40 6.87 -6.58 4.37
C TYR A 40 7.97 -6.31 3.36
N LYS A 41 8.98 -5.54 3.74
CA LYS A 41 10.07 -5.16 2.84
C LYS A 41 10.91 -6.36 2.43
N CYS A 42 11.02 -7.37 3.28
CA CYS A 42 11.70 -8.61 2.92
C CYS A 42 10.95 -9.38 1.82
N ASN A 43 9.62 -9.32 1.84
CA ASN A 43 8.79 -10.03 0.88
C ASN A 43 8.54 -9.25 -0.41
N LEU A 44 8.61 -7.93 -0.32
CA LEU A 44 8.29 -7.03 -1.43
C LEU A 44 9.38 -5.96 -1.55
N LYS A 45 10.53 -6.40 -1.99
CA LYS A 45 11.75 -5.57 -1.98
C LYS A 45 11.67 -4.33 -2.85
N ARG A 46 10.86 -4.36 -3.89
CA ARG A 46 10.72 -3.24 -4.83
C ARG A 46 9.59 -2.29 -4.48
N THR A 47 8.75 -2.66 -3.54
CA THR A 47 7.63 -1.84 -3.13
C THR A 47 8.07 -0.86 -2.06
N LYS A 48 7.72 0.41 -2.22
CA LYS A 48 7.99 1.42 -1.21
C LYS A 48 7.10 1.18 0.00
N VAL A 49 7.60 1.52 1.17
CA VAL A 49 6.83 1.42 2.40
C VAL A 49 6.76 2.78 3.07
N LEU A 50 5.64 3.02 3.75
CA LEU A 50 5.43 4.22 4.53
C LEU A 50 4.94 3.83 5.91
N LYS A 51 5.69 4.21 6.93
CA LYS A 51 5.28 4.03 8.31
C LYS A 51 4.45 5.24 8.71
N GLU A 52 3.15 5.10 8.65
CA GLU A 52 2.26 6.20 8.98
C GLU A 52 0.89 5.68 9.38
N ASP A 53 0.21 6.46 10.22
CA ASP A 53 -1.20 6.24 10.50
C ASP A 53 -1.98 6.55 9.22
N ILE A 54 -2.80 5.61 8.78
CA ILE A 54 -3.58 5.76 7.55
C ILE A 54 -4.43 7.04 7.57
N LYS A 55 -4.87 7.47 8.73
CA LYS A 55 -5.65 8.70 8.86
C LYS A 55 -4.86 9.96 8.48
N LYS A 56 -3.54 9.87 8.51
CA LYS A 56 -2.66 10.98 8.18
C LYS A 56 -2.10 10.91 6.77
N VAL A 57 -2.39 9.83 6.06
CA VAL A 57 -1.91 9.68 4.69
C VAL A 57 -2.80 10.49 3.76
N THR A 58 -2.19 11.35 2.96
CA THR A 58 -2.91 12.20 2.02
C THR A 58 -2.68 11.71 0.60
N GLY A 59 -3.58 12.10 -0.31
CA GLY A 59 -3.39 11.83 -1.72
C GLY A 59 -2.09 12.43 -2.26
N GLU A 60 -1.72 13.61 -1.75
CA GLU A 60 -0.48 14.26 -2.13
C GLU A 60 0.74 13.42 -1.75
N LYS A 61 0.71 12.84 -0.55
CA LYS A 61 1.80 11.98 -0.10
C LYS A 61 1.91 10.72 -0.95
N ILE A 62 0.78 10.13 -1.30
CA ILE A 62 0.76 8.97 -2.17
C ILE A 62 1.35 9.32 -3.54
N THR A 63 0.94 10.43 -4.12
CA THR A 63 1.46 10.90 -5.41
C THR A 63 2.97 11.14 -5.33
N GLU A 64 3.42 11.77 -4.25
CA GLU A 64 4.84 12.05 -4.04
C GLU A 64 5.68 10.77 -4.01
N LEU A 65 5.17 9.73 -3.35
CA LEU A 65 5.90 8.49 -3.19
C LEU A 65 5.81 7.55 -4.39
N THR A 66 4.71 7.57 -5.11
CA THR A 66 4.44 6.58 -6.15
C THR A 66 4.36 7.16 -7.55
N GLY A 67 4.12 8.46 -7.67
CA GLY A 67 3.82 9.08 -8.95
C GLY A 67 2.39 8.85 -9.43
N ILE A 68 1.57 8.16 -8.65
CA ILE A 68 0.18 7.92 -9.01
C ILE A 68 -0.66 9.14 -8.70
N ASN A 69 -1.35 9.66 -9.70
CA ASN A 69 -2.28 10.77 -9.55
C ASN A 69 -3.70 10.24 -9.34
N ARG A 70 -4.55 11.07 -8.76
CA ARG A 70 -5.95 10.68 -8.56
C ARG A 70 -6.72 10.41 -9.85
N HIS A 71 -6.18 10.84 -10.98
CA HIS A 71 -6.76 10.58 -12.31
C HIS A 71 -6.33 9.23 -12.88
N ASP A 72 -5.32 8.61 -12.29
CA ASP A 72 -4.85 7.31 -12.73
C ASP A 72 -5.77 6.21 -12.20
N ASN A 73 -5.86 5.13 -12.94
CA ASN A 73 -6.57 3.96 -12.47
C ASN A 73 -5.65 3.18 -11.54
N PHE A 74 -6.07 2.99 -10.31
CA PHE A 74 -5.33 2.18 -9.34
C PHE A 74 -6.27 1.61 -8.30
N LEU A 75 -5.82 0.56 -7.64
CA LEU A 75 -6.56 -0.12 -6.59
C LEU A 75 -6.04 0.32 -5.23
N LEU A 76 -6.93 0.79 -4.37
CA LEU A 76 -6.65 0.95 -2.96
C LEU A 76 -7.05 -0.35 -2.28
N ALA A 77 -6.09 -1.10 -1.81
CA ALA A 77 -6.31 -2.37 -1.15
C ALA A 77 -6.02 -2.25 0.34
N GLY A 78 -6.43 -3.26 1.08
CA GLY A 78 -6.29 -3.27 2.52
C GLY A 78 -7.63 -3.10 3.18
N CYS A 79 -7.73 -3.69 4.35
CA CYS A 79 -8.97 -3.66 5.12
C CYS A 79 -8.69 -2.94 6.42
N PRO A 80 -8.82 -1.61 6.44
CA PRO A 80 -8.69 -0.91 7.70
C PRO A 80 -9.77 -1.40 8.67
N PRO A 81 -9.54 -1.28 9.96
CA PRO A 81 -10.60 -1.54 10.92
C PRO A 81 -11.83 -0.77 10.48
N CYS A 82 -12.95 -1.45 10.38
CA CYS A 82 -14.14 -0.94 9.72
C CYS A 82 -14.74 0.33 10.31
N GLN A 83 -14.24 0.77 11.39
CA GLN A 83 -14.73 1.97 12.06
C GLN A 83 -13.98 3.17 11.55
N GLY A 84 -14.65 4.04 10.87
CA GLY A 84 -14.07 5.28 10.43
C GLY A 84 -13.92 5.42 8.93
N PHE A 85 -14.31 4.41 8.20
CA PHE A 85 -14.38 4.50 6.74
C PHE A 85 -15.82 4.27 6.32
N SER A 86 -16.57 5.20 6.48
CA SER A 86 -17.95 5.17 5.98
C SER A 86 -18.11 6.20 4.88
#